data_fcb98276324aaeab68170fe62d1352f4
#
_entry.id   fcb98276324aaeab68170fe62d1352f4
#
_cell.length_a   1.000
_cell.length_b   1.000
_cell.length_c   1.000
_cell.angle_alpha   90.00
_cell.angle_beta   90.00
_cell.angle_gamma   90.00
#
_symmetry.space_group_name_H-M   'P 1'
#
loop_
_entity.id
_entity.type
_entity.pdbx_description
1 polymer ?
#
loop_
_entity_poly.entity_id
_entity_poly.type
_entity_poly.pdbx_seq_one_letter_code
_entity_poly.pdbx_strand_id
1 'polypeptide(L)'
;HALVGIFTPGNDPLHKVTIIPRGRALGVTMNLPERDKYSESKMEMKAKIAMMFGGRVAEEIIFGKDNITSGASNDILQATQKARSMVVEWGMSDKLGPLRYSENEEEVFLGRSVTQTKSMSDETAKIIDMEIRSLVEFAENHARKVLKKNLKHLHSLANALLEFESLSGEE
;
A
#
# COMPACT_ATOMS: atom_id res chain seq x y z
N HIS A 1 3.35 -5.91 8.06
CA HIS A 1 3.80 -4.58 7.62
C HIS A 1 5.28 -4.36 7.93
N ALA A 2 5.71 -4.49 9.19
CA ALA A 2 7.09 -4.25 9.63
C ALA A 2 8.11 -5.05 8.83
N LEU A 3 7.94 -6.37 8.72
CA LEU A 3 8.87 -7.23 7.99
C LEU A 3 8.92 -6.90 6.49
N VAL A 4 7.77 -6.65 5.87
CA VAL A 4 7.75 -6.24 4.46
C VAL A 4 8.46 -4.89 4.29
N GLY A 5 8.26 -3.95 5.22
CA GLY A 5 8.97 -2.68 5.22
C GLY A 5 10.49 -2.84 5.33
N ILE A 6 10.97 -3.62 6.30
CA ILE A 6 12.40 -3.85 6.54
C ILE A 6 13.09 -4.56 5.35
N PHE A 7 12.44 -5.61 4.80
CA PHE A 7 13.04 -6.44 3.76
C PHE A 7 12.73 -5.98 2.33
N THR A 8 12.08 -4.83 2.14
CA THR A 8 11.82 -4.24 0.82
C THR A 8 12.54 -2.90 0.71
N PRO A 9 13.62 -2.81 -0.10
CA PRO A 9 14.32 -1.55 -0.32
C PRO A 9 13.38 -0.45 -0.83
N GLY A 10 13.56 0.76 -0.34
CA GLY A 10 12.76 1.93 -0.70
C GLY A 10 11.69 2.31 0.35
N ASN A 11 11.46 1.49 1.36
CA ASN A 11 10.69 1.90 2.53
C ASN A 11 11.54 2.75 3.49
N ASP A 12 10.87 3.64 4.21
CA ASP A 12 11.50 4.36 5.30
C ASP A 12 11.83 3.41 6.47
N PRO A 13 12.85 3.69 7.28
CA PRO A 13 13.22 2.86 8.42
C PRO A 13 12.06 2.64 9.39
N LEU A 14 11.98 1.44 9.92
CA LEU A 14 11.02 1.11 10.96
C LEU A 14 11.37 1.87 12.24
N HIS A 15 10.44 2.64 12.76
CA HIS A 15 10.59 3.35 14.01
C HIS A 15 9.97 2.58 15.18
N LYS A 16 8.74 2.09 15.01
CA LYS A 16 7.99 1.42 16.06
C LYS A 16 6.91 0.49 15.50
N VAL A 17 6.71 -0.63 16.18
CA VAL A 17 5.56 -1.50 16.01
C VAL A 17 4.83 -1.65 17.34
N THR A 18 3.51 -1.59 17.35
CA THR A 18 2.72 -1.78 18.57
C THR A 18 1.39 -2.45 18.27
N ILE A 19 0.93 -3.29 19.18
CA ILE A 19 -0.40 -3.89 19.18
C ILE A 19 -1.35 -3.20 20.18
N ILE A 20 -0.91 -2.11 20.80
CA ILE A 20 -1.78 -1.30 21.68
C ILE A 20 -2.77 -0.54 20.83
N PRO A 21 -4.09 -0.77 21.04
CA PRO A 21 -5.13 -0.09 20.25
C PRO A 21 -5.09 1.42 20.41
N ARG A 22 -5.29 2.14 19.30
CA ARG A 22 -5.45 3.60 19.27
C ARG A 22 -6.61 3.98 18.35
N GLY A 23 -7.69 4.46 18.94
CA GLY A 23 -8.91 4.77 18.19
C GLY A 23 -9.48 3.52 17.53
N ARG A 24 -9.59 3.50 16.20
CA ARG A 24 -10.08 2.34 15.44
C ARG A 24 -8.99 1.36 15.02
N ALA A 25 -7.72 1.71 15.20
CA ALA A 25 -6.60 0.86 14.85
C ALA A 25 -6.29 -0.10 16.00
N LEU A 26 -6.17 -1.39 15.71
CA LEU A 26 -5.82 -2.44 16.67
C LEU A 26 -4.31 -2.55 16.89
N GLY A 27 -3.53 -1.79 16.16
CA GLY A 27 -2.08 -1.69 16.24
C GLY A 27 -1.55 -0.70 15.22
N VAL A 28 -0.27 -0.38 15.29
CA VAL A 28 0.38 0.58 14.39
C VAL A 28 1.79 0.11 14.05
N THR A 29 2.15 0.15 12.78
CA THR A 29 3.52 0.10 12.30
C THR A 29 3.91 1.49 11.84
N MET A 30 4.93 2.07 12.46
CA MET A 30 5.39 3.43 12.20
C MET A 30 6.77 3.39 11.55
N ASN A 31 6.86 3.96 10.37
CA ASN A 31 8.12 4.20 9.67
C ASN A 31 8.39 5.70 9.65
N LEU A 32 9.64 6.10 9.85
CA LEU A 32 10.05 7.49 9.83
C LEU A 32 11.18 7.68 8.82
N PRO A 33 11.07 8.67 7.92
CA PRO A 33 12.16 9.00 7.02
C PRO A 33 13.34 9.59 7.79
N GLU A 34 14.57 9.22 7.41
CA GLU A 34 15.80 9.78 7.99
C GLU A 34 16.01 11.26 7.66
N ARG A 35 15.38 11.73 6.61
CA ARG A 35 15.46 13.12 6.11
C ARG A 35 14.10 13.57 5.61
N ASP A 36 13.86 14.86 5.60
CA ASP A 36 12.68 15.44 4.97
C ASP A 36 12.64 15.06 3.49
N LYS A 37 11.55 14.42 3.08
CA LYS A 37 11.33 13.99 1.69
C LYS A 37 10.31 14.91 1.04
N TYR A 38 10.72 15.56 -0.05
CA TYR A 38 9.83 16.39 -0.87
C TYR A 38 9.18 15.61 -2.02
N SER A 39 9.72 14.43 -2.36
CA SER A 39 9.20 13.58 -3.43
C SER A 39 9.53 12.11 -3.15
N GLU A 40 8.75 11.22 -3.77
CA GLU A 40 8.96 9.76 -3.71
C GLU A 40 9.24 9.23 -5.12
N SER A 41 10.21 8.36 -5.25
CA SER A 41 10.50 7.66 -6.51
C SER A 41 9.47 6.56 -6.79
N LYS A 42 9.37 6.13 -8.05
CA LYS A 42 8.53 4.97 -8.46
C LYS A 42 8.86 3.70 -7.66
N MET A 43 10.14 3.50 -7.31
CA MET A 43 10.58 2.37 -6.50
C MET A 43 10.06 2.46 -5.06
N GLU A 44 10.18 3.61 -4.42
CA GLU A 44 9.70 3.84 -3.06
C GLU A 44 8.18 3.69 -2.96
N MET A 45 7.45 4.21 -3.94
CA MET A 45 5.98 4.04 -3.99
C MET A 45 5.57 2.58 -4.10
N LYS A 46 6.24 1.80 -4.97
CA LYS A 46 6.00 0.35 -5.07
C LYS A 46 6.33 -0.39 -3.78
N ALA A 47 7.41 -0.02 -3.10
CA ALA A 47 7.79 -0.59 -1.81
C ALA A 47 6.74 -0.29 -0.73
N LYS A 48 6.22 0.93 -0.68
CA LYS A 48 5.13 1.31 0.24
C LYS A 48 3.84 0.55 -0.04
N ILE A 49 3.46 0.38 -1.32
CA ILE A 49 2.29 -0.44 -1.68
C ILE A 49 2.48 -1.89 -1.20
N ALA A 50 3.67 -2.46 -1.39
CA ALA A 50 3.96 -3.81 -0.92
C ALA A 50 3.87 -3.93 0.61
N MET A 51 4.37 -2.94 1.35
CA MET A 51 4.28 -2.88 2.81
C MET A 51 2.81 -2.85 3.28
N MET A 52 1.92 -2.13 2.59
CA MET A 52 0.49 -2.08 2.90
C MET A 52 -0.19 -3.46 2.81
N PHE A 53 0.25 -4.32 1.90
CA PHE A 53 -0.26 -5.69 1.81
C PHE A 53 0.29 -6.64 2.88
N GLY A 54 1.29 -6.22 3.65
CA GLY A 54 1.95 -7.07 4.65
C GLY A 54 1.00 -7.70 5.66
N GLY A 55 0.04 -6.95 6.19
CA GLY A 55 -0.95 -7.45 7.15
C GLY A 55 -1.86 -8.52 6.56
N ARG A 56 -2.51 -8.22 5.44
CA ARG A 56 -3.41 -9.16 4.75
C ARG A 56 -2.70 -10.45 4.34
N VAL A 57 -1.49 -10.33 3.79
CA VAL A 57 -0.72 -11.50 3.35
C VAL A 57 -0.25 -12.33 4.54
N ALA A 58 0.08 -11.70 5.67
CA ALA A 58 0.40 -12.42 6.91
C ALA A 58 -0.81 -13.21 7.42
N GLU A 59 -2.02 -12.62 7.46
CA GLU A 59 -3.25 -13.33 7.80
C GLU A 59 -3.46 -14.54 6.88
N GLU A 60 -3.31 -14.39 5.58
CA GLU A 60 -3.48 -15.47 4.62
C GLU A 60 -2.49 -16.62 4.84
N ILE A 61 -1.22 -16.31 5.12
CA ILE A 61 -0.17 -17.31 5.35
C ILE A 61 -0.43 -18.09 6.64
N ILE A 62 -0.85 -17.41 7.71
CA ILE A 62 -1.00 -18.01 9.05
C ILE A 62 -2.35 -18.70 9.23
N PHE A 63 -3.44 -18.08 8.78
CA PHE A 63 -4.81 -18.53 9.04
C PHE A 63 -5.50 -19.17 7.83
N GLY A 64 -4.89 -19.07 6.64
CA GLY A 64 -5.48 -19.54 5.38
C GLY A 64 -6.41 -18.52 4.73
N LYS A 65 -6.68 -18.73 3.44
CA LYS A 65 -7.46 -17.79 2.60
C LYS A 65 -8.87 -17.52 3.10
N ASP A 66 -9.52 -18.55 3.66
CA ASP A 66 -10.92 -18.45 4.09
C ASP A 66 -11.08 -17.70 5.42
N ASN A 67 -9.98 -17.47 6.15
CA ASN A 67 -9.98 -16.80 7.44
C ASN A 67 -9.39 -15.37 7.38
N ILE A 68 -9.26 -14.80 6.20
CA ILE A 68 -8.84 -13.42 6.02
C ILE A 68 -9.96 -12.50 6.53
N THR A 69 -9.57 -11.48 7.29
CA THR A 69 -10.52 -10.53 7.88
C THR A 69 -10.64 -9.24 7.04
N SER A 70 -11.61 -8.41 7.39
CA SER A 70 -11.77 -7.06 6.83
C SER A 70 -10.76 -6.04 7.41
N GLY A 71 -9.88 -6.45 8.33
CA GLY A 71 -8.94 -5.58 9.03
C GLY A 71 -8.02 -4.79 8.10
N ALA A 72 -7.65 -5.39 6.95
CA ALA A 72 -6.80 -4.75 5.96
C ALA A 72 -7.55 -3.82 4.97
N SER A 73 -8.82 -3.50 5.20
CA SER A 73 -9.62 -2.69 4.25
C SER A 73 -9.02 -1.31 3.98
N ASN A 74 -8.51 -0.64 5.00
CA ASN A 74 -7.85 0.66 4.84
C ASN A 74 -6.53 0.55 4.07
N ASP A 75 -5.73 -0.49 4.32
CA ASP A 75 -4.49 -0.73 3.60
C ASP A 75 -4.72 -0.98 2.11
N ILE A 76 -5.75 -1.77 1.78
CA ILE A 76 -6.18 -2.02 0.40
C ILE A 76 -6.63 -0.73 -0.28
N LEU A 77 -7.40 0.12 0.42
CA LEU A 77 -7.84 1.41 -0.08
C LEU A 77 -6.62 2.32 -0.41
N GLN A 78 -5.72 2.48 0.54
CA GLN A 78 -4.51 3.31 0.39
C GLN A 78 -3.60 2.79 -0.73
N ALA A 79 -3.38 1.48 -0.80
CA ALA A 79 -2.60 0.82 -1.83
C ALA A 79 -3.19 1.06 -3.23
N THR A 80 -4.51 0.91 -3.36
CA THR A 80 -5.23 1.12 -4.63
C THR A 80 -5.18 2.59 -5.06
N GLN A 81 -5.40 3.53 -4.13
CA GLN A 81 -5.31 4.96 -4.41
C GLN A 81 -3.90 5.35 -4.86
N LYS A 82 -2.86 4.91 -4.15
CA LYS A 82 -1.46 5.18 -4.52
C LYS A 82 -1.13 4.60 -5.89
N ALA A 83 -1.52 3.36 -6.19
CA ALA A 83 -1.32 2.74 -7.50
C ALA A 83 -2.07 3.52 -8.60
N ARG A 84 -3.30 4.00 -8.33
CA ARG A 84 -4.06 4.82 -9.26
C ARG A 84 -3.34 6.14 -9.55
N SER A 85 -2.91 6.88 -8.53
CA SER A 85 -2.19 8.14 -8.72
C SER A 85 -0.88 7.94 -9.49
N MET A 86 -0.15 6.85 -9.26
CA MET A 86 1.05 6.52 -10.05
C MET A 86 0.74 6.39 -11.54
N VAL A 87 -0.41 5.79 -11.89
CA VAL A 87 -0.81 5.54 -13.28
C VAL A 87 -1.42 6.79 -13.93
N VAL A 88 -2.38 7.45 -13.26
CA VAL A 88 -3.21 8.49 -13.89
C VAL A 88 -2.74 9.92 -13.65
N GLU A 89 -1.97 10.17 -12.58
CA GLU A 89 -1.57 11.53 -12.21
C GLU A 89 -0.07 11.77 -12.44
N TRP A 90 0.78 10.79 -12.08
CA TRP A 90 2.23 10.99 -12.04
C TRP A 90 2.97 10.40 -13.24
N GLY A 91 2.24 9.87 -14.24
CA GLY A 91 2.83 9.40 -15.50
C GLY A 91 3.84 8.26 -15.32
N MET A 92 3.62 7.38 -14.32
CA MET A 92 4.56 6.30 -13.98
C MET A 92 4.26 4.97 -14.67
N SER A 93 3.25 4.91 -15.54
CA SER A 93 2.97 3.74 -16.38
C SER A 93 3.80 3.80 -17.66
N ASP A 94 4.52 2.73 -17.97
CA ASP A 94 5.32 2.66 -19.18
C ASP A 94 4.44 2.53 -20.45
N LYS A 95 3.20 2.01 -20.30
CA LYS A 95 2.25 1.87 -21.40
C LYS A 95 1.49 3.17 -21.73
N LEU A 96 1.18 3.95 -20.69
CA LEU A 96 0.40 5.18 -20.84
C LEU A 96 1.28 6.42 -21.01
N GLY A 97 2.57 6.30 -20.64
CA GLY A 97 3.52 7.41 -20.73
C GLY A 97 3.28 8.52 -19.69
N PRO A 98 4.01 9.62 -19.80
CA PRO A 98 3.97 10.74 -18.84
C PRO A 98 2.80 11.69 -19.16
N LEU A 99 1.59 11.16 -19.15
CA LEU A 99 0.35 11.90 -19.37
C LEU A 99 -0.51 11.83 -18.11
N ARG A 100 -1.27 12.88 -17.88
CA ARG A 100 -2.25 12.94 -16.80
C ARG A 100 -3.64 12.59 -17.33
N TYR A 101 -4.23 11.55 -16.74
CA TYR A 101 -5.56 11.03 -17.10
C TYR A 101 -6.60 11.27 -16.00
N SER A 102 -6.28 12.05 -14.97
CA SER A 102 -7.26 12.37 -13.93
C SER A 102 -8.40 13.17 -14.53
N GLU A 103 -9.64 12.73 -14.29
CA GLU A 103 -10.80 13.56 -14.53
C GLU A 103 -10.65 14.84 -13.70
N ASN A 104 -10.84 16.00 -14.33
CA ASN A 104 -11.01 17.23 -13.58
C ASN A 104 -12.25 17.04 -12.70
N GLU A 105 -12.09 16.88 -11.41
CA GLU A 105 -13.14 17.25 -10.45
C GLU A 105 -13.27 18.77 -10.56
N GLU A 106 -13.97 19.23 -11.61
CA GLU A 106 -14.45 20.61 -11.61
C GLU A 106 -15.41 20.70 -10.43
N GLU A 107 -15.02 21.52 -9.47
CA GLU A 107 -15.83 21.88 -8.32
C GLU A 107 -17.26 22.11 -8.78
N VAL A 108 -18.21 21.36 -8.19
CA VAL A 108 -19.64 21.56 -8.39
C VAL A 108 -19.99 22.91 -7.77
N PHE A 109 -19.72 24.00 -8.52
CA PHE A 109 -20.17 25.32 -8.17
C PHE A 109 -21.58 25.51 -8.71
N LEU A 110 -22.54 25.54 -7.78
CA LEU A 110 -23.94 25.89 -8.02
C LEU A 110 -24.78 24.95 -8.90
N GLY A 111 -25.12 23.74 -8.41
CA GLY A 111 -26.41 23.12 -8.72
C GLY A 111 -26.73 22.76 -10.18
N ARG A 112 -25.78 22.82 -11.12
CA ARG A 112 -25.92 22.31 -12.48
C ARG A 112 -25.15 21.01 -12.60
N SER A 113 -25.85 19.91 -12.80
CA SER A 113 -25.28 18.67 -13.30
C SER A 113 -24.74 18.92 -14.73
N VAL A 114 -23.45 19.24 -14.82
CA VAL A 114 -22.76 19.22 -16.11
C VAL A 114 -22.64 17.74 -16.49
N THR A 115 -23.18 17.37 -17.63
CA THR A 115 -23.00 16.05 -18.24
C THR A 115 -21.49 15.80 -18.32
N GLN A 116 -20.98 14.85 -17.54
CA GLN A 116 -19.57 14.45 -17.56
C GLN A 116 -19.27 13.94 -18.99
N THR A 117 -18.63 14.76 -19.77
CA THR A 117 -18.05 14.33 -21.03
C THR A 117 -16.88 13.41 -20.67
N LYS A 118 -17.02 12.13 -20.97
CA LYS A 118 -15.98 11.12 -20.79
C LYS A 118 -14.76 11.57 -21.59
N SER A 119 -13.77 12.16 -20.93
CA SER A 119 -12.57 12.73 -21.56
C SER A 119 -11.59 11.66 -22.05
N MET A 120 -11.91 10.38 -21.84
CA MET A 120 -11.04 9.24 -22.05
C MET A 120 -11.74 8.16 -22.88
N SER A 121 -11.03 7.53 -23.82
CA SER A 121 -11.56 6.39 -24.58
C SER A 121 -11.71 5.15 -23.70
N ASP A 122 -12.64 4.26 -24.04
CA ASP A 122 -12.83 2.98 -23.33
C ASP A 122 -11.59 2.09 -23.37
N GLU A 123 -10.79 2.18 -24.43
CA GLU A 123 -9.53 1.47 -24.56
C GLU A 123 -8.49 1.99 -23.57
N THR A 124 -8.35 3.30 -23.46
CA THR A 124 -7.44 3.92 -22.45
C THR A 124 -7.88 3.57 -21.03
N ALA A 125 -9.17 3.60 -20.72
CA ALA A 125 -9.70 3.21 -19.42
C ALA A 125 -9.34 1.75 -19.06
N LYS A 126 -9.45 0.82 -20.01
CA LYS A 126 -9.04 -0.58 -19.83
C LYS A 126 -7.54 -0.69 -19.52
N ILE A 127 -6.69 0.05 -20.24
CA ILE A 127 -5.25 0.03 -20.00
C ILE A 127 -4.95 0.56 -18.60
N ILE A 128 -5.60 1.64 -18.16
CA ILE A 128 -5.46 2.18 -16.80
C ILE A 128 -5.81 1.11 -15.76
N ASP A 129 -6.95 0.45 -15.88
CA ASP A 129 -7.38 -0.59 -14.96
C ASP A 129 -6.38 -1.75 -14.91
N MET A 130 -5.85 -2.17 -16.06
CA MET A 130 -4.83 -3.23 -16.15
C MET A 130 -3.51 -2.81 -15.47
N GLU A 131 -3.06 -1.58 -15.68
CA GLU A 131 -1.83 -1.06 -15.07
C GLU A 131 -1.95 -0.94 -13.54
N ILE A 132 -3.09 -0.42 -13.05
CA ILE A 132 -3.36 -0.35 -11.60
C ILE A 132 -3.36 -1.75 -11.00
N ARG A 133 -4.10 -2.69 -11.60
CA ARG A 133 -4.15 -4.09 -11.16
C ARG A 133 -2.77 -4.72 -11.14
N SER A 134 -1.96 -4.53 -12.19
CA SER A 134 -0.60 -5.06 -12.29
C SER A 134 0.30 -4.55 -11.17
N LEU A 135 0.22 -3.26 -10.81
CA LEU A 135 0.98 -2.69 -9.70
C LEU A 135 0.58 -3.31 -8.35
N VAL A 136 -0.72 -3.46 -8.12
CA VAL A 136 -1.27 -4.04 -6.89
C VAL A 136 -0.88 -5.51 -6.76
N GLU A 137 -1.07 -6.31 -7.82
CA GLU A 137 -0.72 -7.73 -7.84
C GLU A 137 0.80 -7.95 -7.66
N PHE A 138 1.61 -7.10 -8.31
CA PHE A 138 3.05 -7.14 -8.13
C PHE A 138 3.44 -6.90 -6.66
N ALA A 139 2.86 -5.88 -6.04
CA ALA A 139 3.14 -5.50 -4.66
C ALA A 139 2.68 -6.57 -3.65
N GLU A 140 1.48 -7.14 -3.83
CA GLU A 140 0.98 -8.24 -3.01
C GLU A 140 1.86 -9.49 -3.13
N ASN A 141 2.24 -9.87 -4.37
CA ASN A 141 3.12 -11.00 -4.60
C ASN A 141 4.52 -10.78 -4.02
N HIS A 142 5.02 -9.54 -4.05
CA HIS A 142 6.29 -9.20 -3.41
C HIS A 142 6.20 -9.36 -1.89
N ALA A 143 5.16 -8.82 -1.25
CA ALA A 143 4.92 -8.99 0.18
C ALA A 143 4.84 -10.48 0.57
N ARG A 144 4.16 -11.29 -0.23
CA ARG A 144 4.05 -12.74 -0.05
C ARG A 144 5.41 -13.45 -0.10
N LYS A 145 6.25 -13.10 -1.07
CA LYS A 145 7.61 -13.65 -1.18
C LYS A 145 8.47 -13.28 0.04
N VAL A 146 8.42 -12.02 0.45
CA VAL A 146 9.15 -11.52 1.63
C VAL A 146 8.72 -12.28 2.89
N LEU A 147 7.43 -12.36 3.16
CA LEU A 147 6.92 -13.02 4.38
C LEU A 147 7.18 -14.52 4.39
N LYS A 148 6.99 -15.23 3.27
CA LYS A 148 7.32 -16.66 3.18
C LYS A 148 8.79 -16.94 3.42
N LYS A 149 9.68 -16.10 2.89
CA LYS A 149 11.13 -16.23 3.12
C LYS A 149 11.51 -15.96 4.59
N ASN A 150 10.78 -15.10 5.25
CA ASN A 150 11.06 -14.63 6.61
C ASN A 150 10.02 -15.14 7.65
N LEU A 151 9.44 -16.32 7.43
CA LEU A 151 8.36 -16.84 8.27
C LEU A 151 8.78 -16.99 9.74
N LYS A 152 10.03 -17.39 10.02
CA LYS A 152 10.57 -17.48 11.37
C LYS A 152 10.57 -16.11 12.06
N HIS A 153 10.99 -15.06 11.36
CA HIS A 153 10.97 -13.69 11.89
C HIS A 153 9.54 -13.20 12.12
N LEU A 154 8.58 -13.60 11.28
CA LEU A 154 7.16 -13.28 11.49
C LEU A 154 6.65 -13.83 12.81
N HIS A 155 6.93 -15.11 13.11
CA HIS A 155 6.56 -15.72 14.38
C HIS A 155 7.29 -15.10 15.57
N SER A 156 8.60 -14.84 15.46
CA SER A 156 9.39 -14.20 16.53
C SER A 156 8.85 -12.82 16.86
N LEU A 157 8.59 -11.99 15.83
CA LEU A 157 8.03 -10.65 16.01
C LEU A 157 6.62 -10.69 16.65
N ALA A 158 5.77 -11.61 16.19
CA ALA A 158 4.43 -11.77 16.76
C ALA A 158 4.49 -12.16 18.25
N ASN A 159 5.35 -13.10 18.62
CA ASN A 159 5.53 -13.53 20.01
C ASN A 159 6.09 -12.38 20.88
N ALA A 160 7.09 -11.65 20.39
CA ALA A 160 7.63 -10.50 21.10
C ALA A 160 6.57 -9.39 21.32
N LEU A 161 5.71 -9.14 20.33
CA LEU A 161 4.61 -8.18 20.47
C LEU A 161 3.53 -8.66 21.44
N LEU A 162 3.28 -9.96 21.55
CA LEU A 162 2.39 -10.51 22.59
C LEU A 162 2.95 -10.36 24.00
N GLU A 163 4.28 -10.36 24.15
CA GLU A 163 4.96 -10.20 25.44
C GLU A 163 5.16 -8.74 25.83
N PHE A 164 5.64 -7.92 24.90
CA PHE A 164 6.06 -6.53 25.18
C PHE A 164 5.08 -5.47 24.68
N GLU A 165 4.05 -5.85 23.91
CA GLU A 165 3.03 -4.99 23.30
C GLU A 165 3.56 -3.91 22.33
N SER A 166 4.78 -3.48 22.46
CA SER A 166 5.45 -2.48 21.61
C SER A 166 6.93 -2.77 21.49
N LEU A 167 7.47 -2.62 20.30
CA LEU A 167 8.89 -2.77 19.98
C LEU A 167 9.37 -1.54 19.22
N SER A 168 10.60 -1.11 19.49
CA SER A 168 11.30 -0.09 18.70
C SER A 168 11.86 -0.71 17.40
N GLY A 169 12.25 0.14 16.45
CA GLY A 169 12.88 -0.35 15.23
C GLY A 169 14.26 -0.97 15.40
N GLU A 170 14.88 -0.80 16.58
CA GLU A 170 16.20 -1.36 16.91
C GLU A 170 16.10 -2.75 17.58
N GLU A 171 14.96 -3.11 18.15
CA GLU A 171 14.67 -4.41 18.78
C GLU A 171 14.20 -5.43 17.75
#